data_7fcda74b579d715538ca93c369787d79
#
_entry.id   7fcda74b579d715538ca93c369787d79
#
_cell.length_a   1.000
_cell.length_b   1.000
_cell.length_c   1.000
_cell.angle_alpha   90.00
_cell.angle_beta   90.00
_cell.angle_gamma   90.00
#
_symmetry.space_group_name_H-M   'P 1'
#
loop_
_entity.id
_entity.type
_entity.pdbx_description
1 polymer ?
#
loop_
_entity_poly.entity_id
_entity_poly.type
_entity_poly.pdbx_seq_one_letter_code
_entity_poly.pdbx_strand_id
1 'polypeptide(L)'
;MSAQSYEPPQWAYEFHGHRCPFMPLGYRMGILALARLGVAREMDHTLHVICELGEGHPQTCLMDGIQAATGATFGKTLIEKTYWGKLAATFWYPGKTAVRYALRPTFLDAFGAQEFFAYRMRGIEPSGIPEDVTDQAVAWTLAQPDEEVFAMEERPDFAYRPPKGSFNRIACSVCGEYVFERYVRIRDGKPVCIPCSGYKG
;
A
#
# COMPACT_ATOMS: atom_id res chain seq x y z
N MET A 1 -15.92 -14.42 21.13
CA MET A 1 -15.32 -13.35 20.34
C MET A 1 -15.99 -13.39 18.97
N SER A 2 -16.69 -12.33 18.52
CA SER A 2 -17.24 -12.28 17.18
C SER A 2 -16.07 -12.38 16.17
N ALA A 3 -16.20 -13.22 15.16
CA ALA A 3 -15.24 -13.33 14.07
C ALA A 3 -15.03 -11.91 13.52
N GLN A 4 -13.80 -11.43 13.53
CA GLN A 4 -13.46 -10.12 12.98
C GLN A 4 -13.72 -10.19 11.47
N SER A 5 -14.64 -9.36 10.98
CA SER A 5 -14.90 -9.30 9.54
C SER A 5 -13.73 -8.61 8.86
N TYR A 6 -13.11 -9.29 7.92
CA TYR A 6 -12.07 -8.73 7.04
C TYR A 6 -12.63 -8.16 5.74
N GLU A 7 -13.95 -8.17 5.57
CA GLU A 7 -14.60 -7.55 4.42
C GLU A 7 -14.36 -6.03 4.48
N PRO A 8 -13.73 -5.44 3.47
CA PRO A 8 -13.60 -4.00 3.39
C PRO A 8 -14.97 -3.31 3.37
N PRO A 9 -15.12 -2.16 4.04
CA PRO A 9 -16.35 -1.40 3.97
C PRO A 9 -16.60 -0.89 2.54
N GLN A 10 -17.86 -0.66 2.19
CA GLN A 10 -18.29 -0.25 0.86
C GLN A 10 -17.50 0.97 0.33
N TRP A 11 -17.27 1.98 1.16
CA TRP A 11 -16.49 3.17 0.77
C TRP A 11 -15.06 2.86 0.32
N ALA A 12 -14.47 1.75 0.81
CA ALA A 12 -13.12 1.36 0.43
C ALA A 12 -13.07 0.80 -1.01
N TYR A 13 -14.09 0.06 -1.43
CA TYR A 13 -14.24 -0.36 -2.83
C TYR A 13 -14.58 0.82 -3.75
N GLU A 14 -15.40 1.77 -3.28
CA GLU A 14 -15.69 3.01 -4.02
C GLU A 14 -14.44 3.85 -4.22
N PHE A 15 -13.61 3.98 -3.18
CA PHE A 15 -12.28 4.63 -3.27
C PHE A 15 -11.36 3.91 -4.25
N HIS A 16 -11.34 2.58 -4.22
CA HIS A 16 -10.51 1.77 -5.11
C HIS A 16 -11.01 1.75 -6.56
N GLY A 17 -12.30 1.99 -6.77
CA GLY A 17 -12.95 2.11 -8.07
C GLY A 17 -13.53 0.82 -8.63
N HIS A 18 -13.27 -0.35 -8.03
CA HIS A 18 -13.87 -1.62 -8.42
C HIS A 18 -13.75 -2.68 -7.31
N ARG A 19 -14.54 -3.73 -7.42
CA ARG A 19 -14.40 -4.91 -6.56
C ARG A 19 -13.36 -5.87 -7.14
N CYS A 20 -12.41 -6.31 -6.32
CA CYS A 20 -11.40 -7.29 -6.72
C CYS A 20 -10.89 -8.07 -5.49
N PRO A 21 -10.31 -9.27 -5.67
CA PRO A 21 -9.87 -10.09 -4.53
C PRO A 21 -8.56 -9.64 -3.88
N PHE A 22 -7.76 -8.76 -4.49
CA PHE A 22 -6.53 -8.24 -3.87
C PHE A 22 -6.77 -7.15 -2.82
N MET A 23 -7.83 -6.36 -3.01
CA MET A 23 -8.16 -5.28 -2.09
C MET A 23 -8.52 -5.80 -0.68
N PRO A 24 -9.36 -6.85 -0.51
CA PRO A 24 -9.58 -7.48 0.79
C PRO A 24 -8.31 -8.05 1.44
N LEU A 25 -7.38 -8.60 0.66
CA LEU A 25 -6.10 -9.08 1.19
C LEU A 25 -5.29 -7.96 1.84
N GLY A 26 -5.20 -6.81 1.17
CA GLY A 26 -4.53 -5.63 1.72
C GLY A 26 -5.24 -5.09 2.96
N TYR A 27 -6.56 -5.04 2.94
CA TYR A 27 -7.38 -4.60 4.07
C TYR A 27 -7.15 -5.49 5.29
N ARG A 28 -7.25 -6.81 5.11
CA ARG A 28 -6.98 -7.81 6.14
C ARG A 28 -5.56 -7.71 6.69
N MET A 29 -4.55 -7.58 5.82
CA MET A 29 -3.15 -7.39 6.21
C MET A 29 -3.00 -6.16 7.12
N GLY A 30 -3.64 -5.05 6.76
CA GLY A 30 -3.63 -3.82 7.57
C GLY A 30 -4.29 -4.00 8.94
N ILE A 31 -5.46 -4.65 9.01
CA ILE A 31 -6.15 -4.94 10.27
C ILE A 31 -5.28 -5.82 11.19
N LEU A 32 -4.70 -6.88 10.65
CA LEU A 32 -3.82 -7.77 11.41
C LEU A 32 -2.57 -7.05 11.93
N ALA A 33 -1.99 -6.17 11.13
CA ALA A 33 -0.83 -5.38 11.53
C ALA A 33 -1.17 -4.39 12.65
N LEU A 34 -2.29 -3.67 12.57
CA LEU A 34 -2.76 -2.78 13.64
C LEU A 34 -2.97 -3.55 14.95
N ALA A 35 -3.64 -4.70 14.88
CA ALA A 35 -3.86 -5.56 16.03
C ALA A 35 -2.54 -6.05 16.66
N ARG A 36 -1.59 -6.48 15.82
CA ARG A 36 -0.28 -6.97 16.29
C ARG A 36 0.56 -5.87 16.93
N LEU A 37 0.52 -4.67 16.39
CA LEU A 37 1.20 -3.48 16.94
C LEU A 37 0.48 -2.95 18.19
N GLY A 38 -0.79 -3.29 18.40
CA GLY A 38 -1.61 -2.75 19.48
C GLY A 38 -1.88 -1.25 19.29
N VAL A 39 -2.16 -0.82 18.07
CA VAL A 39 -2.43 0.58 17.71
C VAL A 39 -3.77 0.71 16.97
N ALA A 40 -4.37 1.89 17.09
CA ALA A 40 -5.59 2.22 16.35
C ALA A 40 -5.27 2.59 14.88
N ARG A 41 -6.34 2.69 14.07
CA ARG A 41 -6.26 3.22 12.71
C ARG A 41 -5.66 4.63 12.73
N GLU A 42 -4.70 4.87 11.86
CA GLU A 42 -3.89 6.10 11.82
C GLU A 42 -4.72 7.32 11.41
N MET A 43 -4.70 8.34 12.23
CA MET A 43 -5.31 9.65 11.96
C MET A 43 -4.27 10.73 11.69
N ASP A 44 -3.12 10.62 12.33
CA ASP A 44 -2.05 11.63 12.29
C ASP A 44 -0.91 11.19 11.32
N HIS A 45 0.34 11.16 11.80
CA HIS A 45 1.53 10.87 10.99
C HIS A 45 2.52 9.97 11.75
N THR A 46 2.03 8.90 12.38
CA THR A 46 2.84 8.06 13.26
C THR A 46 3.13 6.68 12.68
N LEU A 47 2.10 6.00 12.14
CA LEU A 47 2.23 4.70 11.52
C LEU A 47 2.80 4.84 10.10
N HIS A 48 3.90 4.16 9.83
CA HIS A 48 4.49 4.08 8.49
C HIS A 48 4.39 2.65 7.93
N VAL A 49 4.13 2.56 6.63
CA VAL A 49 4.00 1.29 5.92
C VAL A 49 4.95 1.27 4.72
N ILE A 50 5.76 0.25 4.64
CA ILE A 50 6.70 0.03 3.55
C ILE A 50 6.21 -1.18 2.75
N CYS A 51 5.60 -0.91 1.59
CA CYS A 51 5.07 -1.92 0.68
C CYS A 51 6.15 -2.41 -0.28
N GLU A 52 6.36 -3.73 -0.31
CA GLU A 52 7.35 -4.36 -1.19
C GLU A 52 6.81 -4.64 -2.60
N LEU A 53 5.68 -4.05 -2.95
CA LEU A 53 5.00 -4.21 -4.24
C LEU A 53 5.84 -3.70 -5.41
N GLY A 54 5.68 -4.35 -6.57
CA GLY A 54 6.27 -3.90 -7.83
C GLY A 54 5.46 -2.83 -8.53
N GLU A 55 5.85 -2.51 -9.77
CA GLU A 55 5.04 -1.77 -10.71
C GLU A 55 4.03 -2.71 -11.38
N GLY A 56 2.91 -2.13 -11.81
CA GLY A 56 1.91 -2.87 -12.57
C GLY A 56 0.85 -3.57 -11.73
N HIS A 57 -0.21 -3.88 -12.41
CA HIS A 57 -1.44 -4.49 -11.96
C HIS A 57 -1.36 -6.04 -12.11
N PRO A 58 -2.09 -6.86 -11.31
CA PRO A 58 -3.14 -6.51 -10.33
C PRO A 58 -2.64 -6.35 -8.89
N GLN A 59 -1.37 -6.54 -8.64
CA GLN A 59 -0.79 -6.63 -7.30
C GLN A 59 -0.94 -5.34 -6.48
N THR A 60 -1.04 -4.19 -7.15
CA THR A 60 -1.06 -2.87 -6.51
C THR A 60 -2.36 -2.57 -5.78
N CYS A 61 -3.46 -3.26 -6.09
CA CYS A 61 -4.74 -3.16 -5.37
C CYS A 61 -4.60 -3.50 -3.87
N LEU A 62 -3.65 -4.36 -3.51
CA LEU A 62 -3.34 -4.68 -2.12
C LEU A 62 -2.95 -3.43 -1.32
N MET A 63 -2.26 -2.47 -1.94
CA MET A 63 -1.86 -1.23 -1.27
C MET A 63 -3.07 -0.36 -0.88
N ASP A 64 -4.11 -0.30 -1.72
CA ASP A 64 -5.32 0.46 -1.40
C ASP A 64 -6.09 -0.17 -0.24
N GLY A 65 -6.12 -1.49 -0.16
CA GLY A 65 -6.64 -2.21 1.00
C GLY A 65 -5.89 -1.88 2.29
N ILE A 66 -4.56 -1.85 2.25
CA ILE A 66 -3.73 -1.44 3.38
C ILE A 66 -4.03 0.00 3.79
N GLN A 67 -4.12 0.94 2.84
CA GLN A 67 -4.44 2.34 3.12
C GLN A 67 -5.83 2.47 3.76
N ALA A 68 -6.82 1.76 3.24
CA ALA A 68 -8.20 1.78 3.77
C ALA A 68 -8.24 1.26 5.21
N ALA A 69 -7.57 0.15 5.51
CA ALA A 69 -7.53 -0.44 6.84
C ALA A 69 -6.77 0.41 7.85
N THR A 70 -5.57 0.83 7.48
CA THR A 70 -4.62 1.44 8.42
C THR A 70 -4.77 2.94 8.55
N GLY A 71 -5.30 3.63 7.54
CA GLY A 71 -5.27 5.08 7.44
C GLY A 71 -3.88 5.65 7.10
N ALA A 72 -2.85 4.82 6.94
CA ALA A 72 -1.55 5.23 6.44
C ALA A 72 -1.64 5.43 4.92
N THR A 73 -1.96 6.65 4.49
CA THR A 73 -2.21 6.94 3.07
C THR A 73 -0.99 7.54 2.37
N PHE A 74 -0.96 7.39 1.05
CA PHE A 74 0.06 8.02 0.21
C PHE A 74 0.04 9.55 0.32
N GLY A 75 -1.16 10.15 0.37
CA GLY A 75 -1.32 11.61 0.56
C GLY A 75 -0.75 12.14 1.87
N LYS A 76 -0.74 11.32 2.93
CA LYS A 76 -0.05 11.63 4.19
C LYS A 76 1.44 11.28 4.20
N THR A 77 1.96 10.72 3.11
CA THR A 77 3.35 10.20 3.02
C THR A 77 3.69 9.14 4.06
N LEU A 78 2.69 8.33 4.42
CA LEU A 78 2.82 7.27 5.44
C LEU A 78 2.97 5.88 4.84
N ILE A 79 2.76 5.75 3.53
CA ILE A 79 2.96 4.51 2.80
C ILE A 79 3.88 4.77 1.62
N GLU A 80 4.86 3.90 1.42
CA GLU A 80 5.80 3.96 0.32
C GLU A 80 5.97 2.60 -0.35
N LYS A 81 6.44 2.57 -1.60
CA LYS A 81 6.75 1.35 -2.35
C LYS A 81 8.25 1.21 -2.53
N THR A 82 8.76 -0.01 -2.33
CA THR A 82 10.17 -0.34 -2.58
C THR A 82 10.43 -0.85 -4.00
N TYR A 83 9.37 -1.18 -4.74
CA TYR A 83 9.44 -1.73 -6.10
C TYR A 83 10.17 -3.08 -6.20
N TRP A 84 10.08 -3.90 -5.14
CA TRP A 84 10.72 -5.23 -5.10
C TRP A 84 9.87 -6.35 -5.75
N GLY A 85 8.63 -6.08 -6.12
CA GLY A 85 7.74 -7.04 -6.75
C GLY A 85 7.25 -8.15 -5.82
N LYS A 86 7.24 -7.92 -4.50
CA LYS A 86 6.75 -8.89 -3.51
C LYS A 86 5.40 -8.46 -2.98
N LEU A 87 4.51 -9.43 -2.74
CA LEU A 87 3.21 -9.21 -2.10
C LEU A 87 3.37 -9.18 -0.57
N ALA A 88 4.03 -8.15 -0.08
CA ALA A 88 4.38 -7.97 1.33
C ALA A 88 4.40 -6.50 1.73
N ALA A 89 4.22 -6.25 3.02
CA ALA A 89 4.39 -4.94 3.62
C ALA A 89 4.94 -5.03 5.04
N THR A 90 5.79 -4.09 5.41
CA THR A 90 6.30 -3.87 6.76
C THR A 90 5.58 -2.68 7.38
N PHE A 91 5.07 -2.86 8.59
CA PHE A 91 4.36 -1.85 9.37
C PHE A 91 5.25 -1.44 10.53
N TRP A 92 5.56 -0.17 10.61
CA TRP A 92 6.42 0.39 11.64
C TRP A 92 5.70 1.49 12.42
N TYR A 93 5.82 1.42 13.75
CA TYR A 93 5.29 2.42 14.66
C TYR A 93 6.36 2.76 15.71
N PRO A 94 6.60 4.05 16.06
CA PRO A 94 7.62 4.43 17.05
C PRO A 94 7.44 3.69 18.37
N GLY A 95 8.53 3.14 18.89
CA GLY A 95 8.53 2.41 20.16
C GLY A 95 7.88 1.02 20.14
N LYS A 96 7.51 0.52 18.96
CA LYS A 96 7.01 -0.84 18.76
C LYS A 96 7.95 -1.64 17.87
N THR A 97 7.97 -2.96 18.06
CA THR A 97 8.63 -3.87 17.13
C THR A 97 7.87 -3.83 15.80
N ALA A 98 8.56 -3.57 14.71
CA ALA A 98 7.94 -3.58 13.39
C ALA A 98 7.47 -4.99 13.04
N VAL A 99 6.39 -5.08 12.26
CA VAL A 99 5.83 -6.36 11.80
C VAL A 99 5.75 -6.38 10.29
N ARG A 100 6.12 -7.49 9.69
CA ARG A 100 6.04 -7.72 8.26
C ARG A 100 5.05 -8.83 7.97
N TYR A 101 4.13 -8.58 7.05
CA TYR A 101 3.24 -9.58 6.49
C TYR A 101 3.56 -9.80 5.02
N ALA A 102 3.58 -11.06 4.58
CA ALA A 102 3.74 -11.45 3.19
C ALA A 102 2.71 -12.52 2.84
N LEU A 103 2.16 -12.48 1.63
CA LEU A 103 1.31 -13.56 1.15
C LEU A 103 2.14 -14.85 0.98
N ARG A 104 1.60 -15.98 1.41
CA ARG A 104 2.28 -17.27 1.29
C ARG A 104 2.26 -17.77 -0.17
N PRO A 105 3.35 -18.39 -0.66
CA PRO A 105 3.36 -18.97 -1.99
C PRO A 105 2.25 -19.99 -2.22
N THR A 106 2.00 -20.87 -1.25
CA THR A 106 0.93 -21.87 -1.33
C THR A 106 -0.46 -21.26 -1.48
N PHE A 107 -0.72 -20.16 -0.76
CA PHE A 107 -1.95 -19.39 -0.92
C PHE A 107 -2.02 -18.77 -2.33
N LEU A 108 -0.92 -18.16 -2.80
CA LEU A 108 -0.88 -17.50 -4.11
C LEU A 108 -1.12 -18.48 -5.27
N ASP A 109 -0.63 -19.72 -5.16
CA ASP A 109 -0.87 -20.76 -6.16
C ASP A 109 -2.38 -21.11 -6.22
N ALA A 110 -3.02 -21.35 -5.08
CA ALA A 110 -4.45 -21.64 -5.01
C ALA A 110 -5.32 -20.40 -5.38
N PHE A 111 -4.88 -19.20 -4.99
CA PHE A 111 -5.52 -17.95 -5.34
C PHE A 111 -5.49 -17.69 -6.84
N GLY A 112 -4.33 -17.89 -7.48
CA GLY A 112 -4.15 -17.74 -8.93
C GLY A 112 -4.94 -18.75 -9.76
N ALA A 113 -5.37 -19.86 -9.17
CA ALA A 113 -6.22 -20.87 -9.82
C ALA A 113 -7.71 -20.49 -9.86
N GLN A 114 -8.14 -19.42 -9.18
CA GLN A 114 -9.51 -18.94 -9.21
C GLN A 114 -9.91 -18.46 -10.62
N GLU A 115 -11.16 -18.65 -11.00
CA GLU A 115 -11.68 -18.29 -12.33
C GLU A 115 -11.46 -16.80 -12.67
N PHE A 116 -11.51 -15.92 -11.70
CA PHE A 116 -11.20 -14.50 -11.85
C PHE A 116 -9.88 -14.27 -12.58
N PHE A 117 -8.83 -15.04 -12.28
CA PHE A 117 -7.52 -14.87 -12.91
C PHE A 117 -7.48 -15.38 -14.34
N ALA A 118 -8.33 -16.33 -14.73
CA ALA A 118 -8.48 -16.74 -16.12
C ALA A 118 -8.97 -15.59 -17.01
N TYR A 119 -9.86 -14.74 -16.50
CA TYR A 119 -10.28 -13.50 -17.18
C TYR A 119 -9.11 -12.50 -17.26
N ARG A 120 -8.41 -12.28 -16.14
CA ARG A 120 -7.26 -11.33 -16.11
C ARG A 120 -6.13 -11.74 -17.05
N MET A 121 -5.80 -13.02 -17.14
CA MET A 121 -4.77 -13.52 -18.08
C MET A 121 -5.15 -13.31 -19.55
N ARG A 122 -6.43 -13.20 -19.87
CA ARG A 122 -6.92 -12.84 -21.20
C ARG A 122 -6.95 -11.33 -21.45
N GLY A 123 -6.46 -10.52 -20.50
CA GLY A 123 -6.44 -9.06 -20.60
C GLY A 123 -7.78 -8.38 -20.34
N ILE A 124 -8.77 -9.11 -19.80
CA ILE A 124 -10.08 -8.53 -19.46
C ILE A 124 -9.95 -7.69 -18.19
N GLU A 125 -10.31 -6.42 -18.28
CA GLU A 125 -10.29 -5.52 -17.13
C GLU A 125 -11.34 -5.90 -16.08
N PRO A 126 -11.18 -5.51 -14.79
CA PRO A 126 -12.08 -5.92 -13.71
C PRO A 126 -13.55 -5.64 -14.00
N SER A 127 -13.87 -4.51 -14.63
CA SER A 127 -15.23 -4.14 -15.01
C SER A 127 -15.87 -5.04 -16.10
N GLY A 128 -15.07 -5.81 -16.81
CA GLY A 128 -15.52 -6.77 -17.82
C GLY A 128 -15.62 -8.20 -17.30
N ILE A 129 -15.28 -8.45 -16.03
CA ILE A 129 -15.41 -9.77 -15.39
C ILE A 129 -16.82 -9.89 -14.79
N PRO A 130 -17.54 -11.01 -14.98
CA PRO A 130 -18.83 -11.21 -14.35
C PRO A 130 -18.77 -11.00 -12.84
N GLU A 131 -19.78 -10.31 -12.29
CA GLU A 131 -19.83 -9.95 -10.87
C GLU A 131 -19.78 -11.19 -9.95
N ASP A 132 -20.51 -12.24 -10.32
CA ASP A 132 -20.54 -13.51 -9.59
C ASP A 132 -19.18 -14.19 -9.53
N VAL A 133 -18.36 -14.12 -10.59
CA VAL A 133 -16.98 -14.63 -10.62
C VAL A 133 -16.10 -13.82 -9.69
N THR A 134 -16.26 -12.50 -9.70
CA THR A 134 -15.50 -11.61 -8.81
C THR A 134 -15.89 -11.85 -7.35
N ASP A 135 -17.17 -11.96 -7.04
CA ASP A 135 -17.69 -12.22 -5.70
C ASP A 135 -17.26 -13.58 -5.16
N GLN A 136 -17.24 -14.62 -5.99
CA GLN A 136 -16.73 -15.93 -5.60
C GLN A 136 -15.23 -15.86 -5.22
N ALA A 137 -14.41 -15.15 -5.99
CA ALA A 137 -12.99 -14.99 -5.70
C ALA A 137 -12.75 -14.19 -4.41
N VAL A 138 -13.55 -13.13 -4.17
CA VAL A 138 -13.50 -12.35 -2.93
C VAL A 138 -13.93 -13.19 -1.73
N ALA A 139 -15.06 -13.89 -1.83
CA ALA A 139 -15.58 -14.75 -0.78
C ALA A 139 -14.59 -15.87 -0.43
N TRP A 140 -14.01 -16.51 -1.44
CA TRP A 140 -12.97 -17.52 -1.25
C TRP A 140 -11.76 -16.96 -0.50
N THR A 141 -11.29 -15.78 -0.89
CA THR A 141 -10.15 -15.08 -0.25
C THR A 141 -10.42 -14.81 1.23
N LEU A 142 -11.62 -14.33 1.54
CA LEU A 142 -12.02 -13.99 2.92
C LEU A 142 -12.24 -15.23 3.80
N ALA A 143 -12.57 -16.35 3.21
CA ALA A 143 -12.81 -17.61 3.93
C ALA A 143 -11.52 -18.32 4.38
N GLN A 144 -10.36 -17.97 3.79
CA GLN A 144 -9.10 -18.64 4.15
C GLN A 144 -8.61 -18.23 5.54
N PRO A 145 -8.03 -19.14 6.36
CA PRO A 145 -7.42 -18.81 7.65
C PRO A 145 -6.23 -17.84 7.50
N ASP A 146 -5.99 -16.99 8.52
CA ASP A 146 -4.89 -16.00 8.49
C ASP A 146 -3.53 -16.64 8.28
N GLU A 147 -3.28 -17.76 8.94
CA GLU A 147 -2.04 -18.52 8.88
C GLU A 147 -1.79 -19.20 7.52
N GLU A 148 -2.84 -19.46 6.75
CA GLU A 148 -2.73 -19.98 5.38
C GLU A 148 -2.47 -18.85 4.37
N VAL A 149 -3.01 -17.66 4.63
CA VAL A 149 -2.86 -16.50 3.75
C VAL A 149 -1.52 -15.81 3.95
N PHE A 150 -1.13 -15.58 5.23
CA PHE A 150 0.01 -14.73 5.55
C PHE A 150 1.14 -15.48 6.27
N ALA A 151 2.37 -15.14 5.90
CA ALA A 151 3.53 -15.30 6.75
C ALA A 151 3.77 -13.99 7.50
N MET A 152 3.82 -14.04 8.83
CA MET A 152 4.10 -12.88 9.69
C MET A 152 5.51 -13.01 10.27
N GLU A 153 6.26 -11.90 10.29
CA GLU A 153 7.61 -11.79 10.81
C GLU A 153 7.71 -10.54 11.69
N GLU A 154 8.21 -10.69 12.91
CA GLU A 154 8.64 -9.57 13.73
C GLU A 154 10.02 -9.09 13.31
N ARG A 155 10.21 -7.77 13.25
CA ARG A 155 11.46 -7.13 12.85
C ARG A 155 11.98 -6.18 13.93
N PRO A 156 12.56 -6.70 15.01
CA PRO A 156 13.01 -5.87 16.13
C PRO A 156 14.12 -4.88 15.73
N ASP A 157 14.95 -5.24 14.77
CA ASP A 157 16.08 -4.40 14.32
C ASP A 157 15.68 -3.46 13.15
N PHE A 158 14.41 -3.45 12.74
CA PHE A 158 13.95 -2.60 11.66
C PHE A 158 13.88 -1.15 12.15
N ALA A 159 14.75 -0.29 11.61
CA ALA A 159 14.79 1.13 11.88
C ALA A 159 14.28 1.91 10.69
N TYR A 160 13.18 2.64 10.87
CA TYR A 160 12.64 3.56 9.88
C TYR A 160 12.86 5.01 10.32
N ARG A 161 13.26 5.85 9.39
CA ARG A 161 13.41 7.29 9.63
C ARG A 161 12.46 8.04 8.70
N PRO A 162 11.31 8.48 9.20
CA PRO A 162 10.38 9.27 8.41
C PRO A 162 11.05 10.51 7.82
N PRO A 163 10.79 10.83 6.56
CA PRO A 163 11.30 12.05 5.96
C PRO A 163 10.73 13.27 6.69
N LYS A 164 11.60 14.18 7.13
CA LYS A 164 11.16 15.44 7.74
C LYS A 164 10.61 16.36 6.66
N GLY A 165 9.40 16.86 6.86
CA GLY A 165 8.82 17.91 6.05
C GLY A 165 9.48 19.26 6.31
N SER A 166 9.38 20.20 5.36
CA SER A 166 9.68 21.60 5.54
C SER A 166 8.55 22.41 4.93
N PHE A 167 8.15 23.49 5.63
CA PHE A 167 7.16 24.45 5.11
C PHE A 167 7.82 25.62 4.37
N ASN A 168 9.16 25.75 4.46
CA ASN A 168 9.88 26.78 3.75
C ASN A 168 9.84 26.53 2.26
N ARG A 169 9.56 27.56 1.49
CA ARG A 169 9.44 27.50 0.03
C ARG A 169 10.16 28.68 -0.62
N ILE A 170 10.71 28.42 -1.79
CA ILE A 170 11.47 29.38 -2.58
C ILE A 170 10.90 29.40 -4.00
N ALA A 171 10.75 30.56 -4.60
CA ALA A 171 10.34 30.65 -5.99
C ALA A 171 11.47 30.16 -6.92
N CYS A 172 11.14 29.29 -7.86
CA CYS A 172 12.07 28.86 -8.90
C CYS A 172 12.42 30.06 -9.82
N SER A 173 13.70 30.32 -10.02
CA SER A 173 14.15 31.45 -10.83
C SER A 173 13.86 31.29 -12.33
N VAL A 174 13.41 30.11 -12.79
CA VAL A 174 13.12 29.82 -14.19
C VAL A 174 11.62 29.84 -14.46
N CYS A 175 10.81 29.02 -13.72
CA CYS A 175 9.37 28.92 -13.96
C CYS A 175 8.51 29.75 -13.00
N GLY A 176 9.08 30.32 -11.94
CA GLY A 176 8.36 31.13 -10.95
C GLY A 176 7.55 30.32 -9.92
N GLU A 177 7.41 29.02 -10.09
CA GLU A 177 6.66 28.16 -9.15
C GLU A 177 7.39 28.01 -7.81
N TYR A 178 6.61 27.92 -6.73
CA TYR A 178 7.19 27.66 -5.41
C TYR A 178 7.66 26.21 -5.28
N VAL A 179 8.86 26.03 -4.74
CA VAL A 179 9.48 24.75 -4.43
C VAL A 179 9.82 24.70 -2.95
N PHE A 180 9.46 23.63 -2.26
CA PHE A 180 9.90 23.41 -0.89
C PHE A 180 11.42 23.25 -0.83
N GLU A 181 12.08 23.86 0.17
CA GLU A 181 13.53 24.06 0.23
C GLU A 181 14.36 22.79 0.01
N ARG A 182 13.92 21.64 0.53
CA ARG A 182 14.64 20.37 0.35
C ARG A 182 14.68 19.86 -1.11
N TYR A 183 13.82 20.38 -1.98
CA TYR A 183 13.75 20.04 -3.40
C TYR A 183 14.35 21.10 -4.30
N VAL A 184 14.88 22.18 -3.71
CA VAL A 184 15.59 23.22 -4.44
C VAL A 184 16.93 22.68 -4.95
N ARG A 185 17.28 23.06 -6.16
CA ARG A 185 18.61 22.88 -6.75
C ARG A 185 19.19 24.26 -7.02
N ILE A 186 20.51 24.34 -7.08
CA ILE A 186 21.20 25.57 -7.49
C ILE A 186 21.74 25.38 -8.90
N ARG A 187 21.38 26.30 -9.79
CA ARG A 187 21.89 26.37 -11.14
C ARG A 187 22.32 27.82 -11.43
N ASP A 188 23.57 28.01 -11.84
CA ASP A 188 24.15 29.33 -12.09
C ASP A 188 23.96 30.31 -10.91
N GLY A 189 24.15 29.82 -9.68
CA GLY A 189 23.97 30.56 -8.44
C GLY A 189 22.55 30.92 -8.08
N LYS A 190 21.53 30.42 -8.79
CA LYS A 190 20.11 30.71 -8.57
C LYS A 190 19.32 29.46 -8.12
N PRO A 191 18.31 29.64 -7.25
CA PRO A 191 17.45 28.54 -6.85
C PRO A 191 16.51 28.14 -8.00
N VAL A 192 16.44 26.83 -8.30
CA VAL A 192 15.56 26.28 -9.33
C VAL A 192 14.87 25.00 -8.82
N CYS A 193 13.72 24.66 -9.40
CA CYS A 193 13.08 23.36 -9.17
C CYS A 193 13.82 22.22 -9.87
N ILE A 194 13.56 20.97 -9.47
CA ILE A 194 14.20 19.79 -10.10
C ILE A 194 13.98 19.77 -11.63
N PRO A 195 12.77 19.96 -12.18
CA PRO A 195 12.57 19.99 -13.63
C PRO A 195 13.39 21.10 -14.33
N CYS A 196 13.50 22.29 -13.73
CA CYS A 196 14.26 23.41 -14.31
C CYS A 196 15.77 23.32 -14.08
N SER A 197 16.22 22.43 -13.20
CA SER A 197 17.64 22.29 -12.87
C SER A 197 18.45 21.66 -14.02
N GLY A 198 17.81 20.86 -14.87
CA GLY A 198 18.46 20.06 -15.89
C GLY A 198 19.10 18.76 -15.35
N TYR A 199 19.02 18.50 -14.06
CA TYR A 199 19.45 17.20 -13.50
C TYR A 199 18.48 16.11 -13.95
N LYS A 200 19.00 15.07 -14.58
CA LYS A 200 18.27 13.82 -14.82
C LYS A 200 18.49 12.93 -13.60
N GLY A 201 17.42 12.59 -12.87
CA GLY A 201 17.42 11.62 -11.78
C GLY A 201 17.63 10.20 -12.27
#